data_2be3b6cdbd86cba1505d2c3cc6a98193
#
_entry.id   2be3b6cdbd86cba1505d2c3cc6a98193
#
_cell.length_a   1.000
_cell.length_b   1.000
_cell.length_c   1.000
_cell.angle_alpha   90.00
_cell.angle_beta   90.00
_cell.angle_gamma   90.00
#
_symmetry.space_group_name_H-M   'P 1'
#
loop_
_entity.id
_entity.type
_entity.pdbx_description
1 polymer ?
#
loop_
_entity_poly.entity_id
_entity_poly.type
_entity_poly.pdbx_seq_one_letter_code
_entity_poly.pdbx_strand_id
1 'polypeptide(L)'
;MKSYIIYIIRSGATREETEGKYIGHTDVELSEEGRKQLENMRSELVYPPVGAVISSPLKRCTDTAAILYPDNKCITIDSLIECNFGEFEGKDAEELKDYPMFPRWLASEQGVEPPFGESNEAFARRVCEGFIKIVDGLIKTETDRAAIVTHGGVMMALLTNFGLPQLPMHEWITPNGCGYTLRVTPSLWMRGHKLEVIYEFPYEKNDGGEEE
;
A
#
# COMPACT_ATOMS: atom_id res chain seq x y z
N MET A 1 -0.91 -18.72 -20.21
CA MET A 1 -0.21 -19.02 -18.92
C MET A 1 -1.04 -18.34 -17.85
N LYS A 2 -1.35 -19.03 -16.73
CA LYS A 2 -2.18 -18.43 -15.65
C LYS A 2 -1.42 -17.26 -15.04
N SER A 3 -2.08 -16.11 -14.87
CA SER A 3 -1.55 -14.94 -14.17
C SER A 3 -2.51 -14.55 -13.04
N TYR A 4 -1.98 -13.86 -12.03
CA TYR A 4 -2.73 -13.38 -10.88
C TYR A 4 -2.68 -11.86 -10.91
N ILE A 5 -3.80 -11.21 -10.65
CA ILE A 5 -3.93 -9.76 -10.63
C ILE A 5 -4.08 -9.30 -9.17
N ILE A 6 -3.26 -8.36 -8.78
CA ILE A 6 -3.32 -7.74 -7.45
C ILE A 6 -3.54 -6.24 -7.65
N TYR A 7 -4.60 -5.71 -7.06
CA TYR A 7 -4.84 -4.27 -6.95
C TYR A 7 -4.28 -3.82 -5.61
N ILE A 8 -3.10 -3.18 -5.62
CA ILE A 8 -2.52 -2.60 -4.41
C ILE A 8 -2.99 -1.16 -4.28
N ILE A 9 -3.55 -0.81 -3.12
CA ILE A 9 -4.31 0.43 -2.91
C ILE A 9 -3.78 1.13 -1.65
N ARG A 10 -3.47 2.41 -1.78
CA ARG A 10 -3.18 3.28 -0.64
C ARG A 10 -4.46 3.59 0.13
N SER A 11 -4.42 3.52 1.45
CA SER A 11 -5.55 3.90 2.32
C SER A 11 -6.06 5.31 2.01
N GLY A 12 -7.32 5.56 2.34
CA GLY A 12 -7.89 6.90 2.30
C GLY A 12 -7.16 7.87 3.23
N ALA A 13 -7.39 9.17 3.04
CA ALA A 13 -6.73 10.22 3.78
C ALA A 13 -7.18 10.27 5.25
N THR A 14 -6.23 10.52 6.14
CA THR A 14 -6.48 10.85 7.54
C THR A 14 -6.29 12.35 7.74
N ARG A 15 -6.76 12.87 8.87
CA ARG A 15 -6.56 14.28 9.20
C ARG A 15 -5.08 14.61 9.36
N GLU A 16 -4.36 13.75 10.05
CA GLU A 16 -2.95 13.91 10.38
C GLU A 16 -2.07 13.93 9.12
N GLU A 17 -2.36 13.04 8.14
CA GLU A 17 -1.67 13.05 6.84
C GLU A 17 -1.92 14.35 6.07
N THR A 18 -3.15 14.89 6.12
CA THR A 18 -3.50 16.15 5.48
C THR A 18 -2.76 17.35 6.11
N GLU A 19 -2.44 17.25 7.40
CA GLU A 19 -1.60 18.20 8.13
C GLU A 19 -0.08 17.97 7.90
N GLY A 20 0.32 17.01 7.05
CA GLY A 20 1.73 16.71 6.74
C GLY A 20 2.48 15.92 7.81
N LYS A 21 1.77 15.29 8.74
CA LYS A 21 2.36 14.54 9.84
C LYS A 21 2.76 13.12 9.44
N TYR A 22 3.85 12.63 10.00
CA TYR A 22 4.27 11.23 9.87
C TYR A 22 3.35 10.36 10.72
N ILE A 23 2.60 9.47 10.08
CA ILE A 23 1.68 8.53 10.74
C ILE A 23 2.00 7.11 10.26
N GLY A 24 2.61 6.34 11.13
CA GLY A 24 2.98 4.96 10.88
C GLY A 24 2.12 3.97 11.66
N HIS A 25 2.56 3.60 12.86
CA HIS A 25 1.87 2.64 13.72
C HIS A 25 0.71 3.25 14.51
N THR A 26 0.63 4.58 14.63
CA THR A 26 -0.52 5.24 15.26
C THR A 26 -1.80 4.89 14.50
N ASP A 27 -2.76 4.30 15.21
CA ASP A 27 -4.02 3.83 14.61
C ASP A 27 -5.04 4.96 14.57
N VAL A 28 -4.98 5.74 13.50
CA VAL A 28 -5.90 6.84 13.21
C VAL A 28 -7.00 6.42 12.24
N GLU A 29 -8.15 7.07 12.36
CA GLU A 29 -9.30 6.86 11.47
C GLU A 29 -9.17 7.69 10.18
N LEU A 30 -9.95 7.33 9.16
CA LEU A 30 -10.14 8.19 8.00
C LEU A 30 -10.73 9.53 8.43
N SER A 31 -10.28 10.63 7.81
CA SER A 31 -10.99 11.90 7.94
C SER A 31 -12.39 11.82 7.31
N GLU A 32 -13.28 12.73 7.66
CA GLU A 32 -14.61 12.81 7.02
C GLU A 32 -14.47 13.05 5.51
N GLU A 33 -13.55 13.92 5.13
CA GLU A 33 -13.21 14.22 3.73
C GLU A 33 -12.62 13.00 3.02
N GLY A 34 -11.69 12.28 3.68
CA GLY A 34 -11.09 11.05 3.13
C GLY A 34 -12.11 9.96 2.91
N ARG A 35 -13.05 9.77 3.85
CA ARG A 35 -14.16 8.83 3.69
C ARG A 35 -15.05 9.21 2.50
N LYS A 36 -15.45 10.47 2.42
CA LYS A 36 -16.29 11.01 1.35
C LYS A 36 -15.61 10.89 -0.02
N GLN A 37 -14.30 11.14 -0.06
CA GLN A 37 -13.51 10.96 -1.28
C GLN A 37 -13.56 9.51 -1.77
N LEU A 38 -13.35 8.52 -0.88
CA LEU A 38 -13.41 7.11 -1.24
C LEU A 38 -14.81 6.68 -1.71
N GLU A 39 -15.88 7.16 -1.08
CA GLU A 39 -17.26 6.90 -1.48
C GLU A 39 -17.55 7.45 -2.89
N ASN A 40 -17.08 8.68 -3.19
CA ASN A 40 -17.18 9.28 -4.50
C ASN A 40 -16.38 8.48 -5.54
N MET A 41 -15.12 8.18 -5.23
CA MET A 41 -14.27 7.37 -6.13
C MET A 41 -14.91 6.03 -6.46
N ARG A 42 -15.46 5.34 -5.45
CA ARG A 42 -16.17 4.07 -5.68
C ARG A 42 -17.40 4.24 -6.58
N SER A 43 -18.12 5.36 -6.49
CA SER A 43 -19.29 5.63 -7.33
C SER A 43 -18.94 6.02 -8.76
N GLU A 44 -17.79 6.67 -8.96
CA GLU A 44 -17.37 7.26 -10.24
C GLU A 44 -16.38 6.38 -11.02
N LEU A 45 -15.55 5.64 -10.31
CA LEU A 45 -14.45 4.84 -10.86
C LEU A 45 -14.73 3.34 -10.77
N VAL A 46 -13.89 2.54 -11.42
CA VAL A 46 -14.03 1.08 -11.43
C VAL A 46 -13.06 0.44 -10.44
N TYR A 47 -13.63 -0.25 -9.46
CA TYR A 47 -12.94 -1.17 -8.55
C TYR A 47 -13.39 -2.59 -8.90
N PRO A 48 -12.61 -3.36 -9.68
CA PRO A 48 -13.02 -4.67 -10.17
C PRO A 48 -13.30 -5.66 -9.04
N PRO A 49 -14.23 -6.61 -9.24
CA PRO A 49 -14.49 -7.65 -8.25
C PRO A 49 -13.26 -8.52 -8.03
N VAL A 50 -13.05 -8.92 -6.78
CA VAL A 50 -11.90 -9.72 -6.36
C VAL A 50 -12.32 -10.93 -5.53
N GLY A 51 -11.52 -12.00 -5.59
CA GLY A 51 -11.72 -13.20 -4.78
C GLY A 51 -11.24 -13.06 -3.34
N ALA A 52 -10.34 -12.09 -3.06
CA ALA A 52 -9.85 -11.81 -1.71
C ALA A 52 -9.58 -10.33 -1.51
N VAL A 53 -9.88 -9.83 -0.31
CA VAL A 53 -9.50 -8.50 0.16
C VAL A 53 -8.57 -8.67 1.36
N ILE A 54 -7.36 -8.16 1.23
CA ILE A 54 -6.30 -8.22 2.25
C ILE A 54 -5.98 -6.78 2.66
N SER A 55 -5.73 -6.53 3.94
CA SER A 55 -5.49 -5.18 4.43
C SER A 55 -4.44 -5.17 5.54
N SER A 56 -3.75 -4.03 5.67
CA SER A 56 -3.16 -3.65 6.94
C SER A 56 -4.25 -3.66 8.03
N PRO A 57 -3.94 -4.06 9.28
CA PRO A 57 -4.93 -4.08 10.36
C PRO A 57 -5.32 -2.67 10.85
N LEU A 58 -4.58 -1.62 10.48
CA LEU A 58 -4.87 -0.26 10.94
C LEU A 58 -6.19 0.26 10.37
N LYS A 59 -6.95 1.00 11.22
CA LYS A 59 -8.32 1.44 10.92
C LYS A 59 -8.45 2.14 9.57
N ARG A 60 -7.54 3.05 9.24
CA ARG A 60 -7.57 3.75 7.94
C ARG A 60 -7.55 2.80 6.74
N CYS A 61 -6.88 1.64 6.87
CA CYS A 61 -6.85 0.63 5.79
C CYS A 61 -8.08 -0.27 5.81
N THR A 62 -8.51 -0.75 6.98
CA THR A 62 -9.69 -1.60 7.10
C THR A 62 -10.97 -0.85 6.73
N ASP A 63 -11.10 0.43 7.10
CA ASP A 63 -12.21 1.29 6.69
C ASP A 63 -12.20 1.55 5.18
N THR A 64 -11.01 1.80 4.60
CA THR A 64 -10.85 1.91 3.13
C THR A 64 -11.30 0.63 2.42
N ALA A 65 -10.86 -0.53 2.90
CA ALA A 65 -11.26 -1.82 2.36
C ALA A 65 -12.78 -2.03 2.44
N ALA A 66 -13.40 -1.67 3.56
CA ALA A 66 -14.85 -1.80 3.75
C ALA A 66 -15.66 -0.86 2.84
N ILE A 67 -15.13 0.34 2.54
CA ILE A 67 -15.78 1.27 1.60
C ILE A 67 -15.65 0.76 0.17
N LEU A 68 -14.45 0.36 -0.26
CA LEU A 68 -14.19 -0.01 -1.66
C LEU A 68 -14.72 -1.40 -2.01
N TYR A 69 -14.71 -2.35 -1.08
CA TYR A 69 -15.10 -3.75 -1.25
C TYR A 69 -16.07 -4.24 -0.16
N PRO A 70 -17.25 -3.63 -0.02
CA PRO A 70 -18.17 -3.91 1.10
C PRO A 70 -18.70 -5.34 1.16
N ASP A 71 -18.73 -6.03 0.03
CA ASP A 71 -19.25 -7.39 -0.07
C ASP A 71 -18.19 -8.45 0.23
N ASN A 72 -16.93 -8.04 0.41
CA ASN A 72 -15.83 -8.94 0.69
C ASN A 72 -15.45 -8.95 2.17
N LYS A 73 -15.19 -10.13 2.72
CA LYS A 73 -14.56 -10.24 4.04
C LYS A 73 -13.09 -9.83 3.93
N CYS A 74 -12.70 -8.83 4.71
CA CYS A 74 -11.32 -8.37 4.79
C CYS A 74 -10.46 -9.30 5.68
N ILE A 75 -9.27 -9.65 5.19
CA ILE A 75 -8.24 -10.42 5.91
C ILE A 75 -7.13 -9.45 6.29
N THR A 76 -6.86 -9.28 7.58
CA THR A 76 -5.81 -8.38 8.06
C THR A 76 -4.47 -9.10 8.23
N ILE A 77 -3.37 -8.43 7.84
CA ILE A 77 -2.01 -8.95 7.90
C ILE A 77 -1.06 -7.89 8.46
N ASP A 78 -0.45 -8.17 9.60
CA ASP A 78 0.41 -7.22 10.34
C ASP A 78 1.64 -6.78 9.56
N SER A 79 2.17 -7.62 8.66
CA SER A 79 3.31 -7.24 7.83
C SER A 79 3.00 -6.13 6.83
N LEU A 80 1.73 -5.75 6.65
CA LEU A 80 1.30 -4.63 5.80
C LEU A 80 1.15 -3.30 6.57
N ILE A 81 1.46 -3.26 7.88
CA ILE A 81 1.47 -2.01 8.67
C ILE A 81 2.56 -1.08 8.12
N GLU A 82 2.32 0.23 8.18
CA GLU A 82 3.27 1.27 7.77
C GLU A 82 4.56 1.22 8.61
N CYS A 83 5.57 1.95 8.20
CA CYS A 83 6.80 2.12 8.97
C CYS A 83 6.48 2.63 10.39
N ASN A 84 7.10 2.02 11.40
CA ASN A 84 7.03 2.55 12.76
C ASN A 84 7.94 3.79 12.85
N PHE A 85 7.34 4.96 12.87
CA PHE A 85 8.10 6.21 12.96
C PHE A 85 8.53 6.58 14.40
N GLY A 86 8.19 5.78 15.42
CA GLY A 86 8.62 5.98 16.79
C GLY A 86 8.32 7.39 17.29
N GLU A 87 9.35 8.10 17.78
CA GLU A 87 9.18 9.50 18.26
C GLU A 87 8.85 10.51 17.17
N PHE A 88 8.91 10.14 15.89
CA PHE A 88 8.50 11.03 14.79
C PHE A 88 6.99 10.98 14.52
N GLU A 89 6.28 10.01 15.09
CA GLU A 89 4.81 9.90 14.96
C GLU A 89 4.11 11.19 15.39
N GLY A 90 3.15 11.63 14.57
CA GLY A 90 2.33 12.80 14.85
C GLY A 90 3.02 14.16 14.65
N LYS A 91 4.28 14.16 14.21
CA LYS A 91 5.05 15.38 13.91
C LYS A 91 5.19 15.58 12.42
N ASP A 92 5.29 16.81 11.98
CA ASP A 92 5.60 17.18 10.60
C ASP A 92 7.12 17.40 10.39
N ALA A 93 7.52 17.66 9.14
CA ALA A 93 8.93 17.86 8.80
C ALA A 93 9.53 19.12 9.44
N GLU A 94 8.72 20.15 9.71
CA GLU A 94 9.18 21.40 10.35
C GLU A 94 9.47 21.17 11.83
N GLU A 95 8.62 20.39 12.52
CA GLU A 95 8.84 19.98 13.91
C GLU A 95 10.04 19.06 14.06
N LEU A 96 10.35 18.26 13.02
CA LEU A 96 11.43 17.28 13.02
C LEU A 96 12.78 17.83 12.52
N LYS A 97 12.83 19.00 11.91
CA LYS A 97 14.04 19.55 11.28
C LYS A 97 15.26 19.64 12.21
N ASP A 98 15.03 19.92 13.51
CA ASP A 98 16.06 20.08 14.52
C ASP A 98 16.47 18.74 15.18
N TYR A 99 15.84 17.62 14.81
CA TYR A 99 16.26 16.29 15.25
C TYR A 99 17.45 15.82 14.40
N PRO A 100 18.64 15.61 14.99
CA PRO A 100 19.85 15.28 14.22
C PRO A 100 19.72 13.99 13.38
N MET A 101 18.84 13.05 13.81
CA MET A 101 18.63 11.78 13.15
C MET A 101 17.64 11.90 11.98
N PHE A 102 16.75 12.90 11.97
CA PHE A 102 15.69 12.99 10.98
C PHE A 102 16.20 13.14 9.53
N PRO A 103 17.13 14.07 9.18
CA PRO A 103 17.65 14.16 7.82
C PRO A 103 18.44 12.91 7.40
N ARG A 104 19.12 12.24 8.34
CA ARG A 104 19.86 11.01 8.07
C ARG A 104 18.93 9.83 7.81
N TRP A 105 17.83 9.75 8.55
CA TRP A 105 16.77 8.76 8.34
C TRP A 105 16.06 8.98 6.99
N LEU A 106 15.71 10.23 6.65
CA LEU A 106 15.15 10.57 5.33
C LEU A 106 16.08 10.18 4.17
N ALA A 107 17.39 10.34 4.37
CA ALA A 107 18.40 9.91 3.39
C ALA A 107 18.60 8.39 3.34
N SER A 108 17.84 7.62 4.11
CA SER A 108 17.97 6.16 4.24
C SER A 108 19.39 5.72 4.62
N GLU A 109 20.05 6.50 5.50
CA GLU A 109 21.39 6.15 5.97
C GLU A 109 21.34 4.86 6.79
N GLN A 110 22.21 3.92 6.46
CA GLN A 110 22.22 2.59 7.06
C GLN A 110 22.38 2.63 8.57
N GLY A 111 21.53 1.88 9.28
CA GLY A 111 21.55 1.80 10.75
C GLY A 111 20.99 3.02 11.47
N VAL A 112 20.34 3.94 10.74
CA VAL A 112 19.62 5.08 11.31
C VAL A 112 18.13 4.76 11.39
N GLU A 113 17.59 4.87 12.60
CA GLU A 113 16.18 4.63 12.88
C GLU A 113 15.60 5.71 13.79
N PRO A 114 14.30 6.03 13.68
CA PRO A 114 13.65 6.90 14.66
C PRO A 114 13.73 6.27 16.06
N PRO A 115 13.90 7.04 17.14
CA PRO A 115 13.85 6.49 18.48
C PRO A 115 12.55 5.72 18.70
N PHE A 116 12.65 4.47 19.20
CA PHE A 116 11.53 3.52 19.35
C PHE A 116 10.78 3.15 18.05
N GLY A 117 11.35 3.49 16.90
CA GLY A 117 10.81 3.14 15.58
C GLY A 117 11.55 1.96 14.95
N GLU A 118 11.37 1.81 13.63
CA GLU A 118 12.09 0.81 12.84
C GLU A 118 12.98 1.46 11.77
N SER A 119 14.10 0.81 11.45
CA SER A 119 14.96 1.24 10.36
C SER A 119 14.30 0.97 9.01
N ASN A 120 14.71 1.72 7.97
CA ASN A 120 14.22 1.51 6.62
C ASN A 120 14.47 0.07 6.12
N GLU A 121 15.59 -0.56 6.53
CA GLU A 121 15.91 -1.95 6.20
C GLU A 121 14.99 -2.95 6.92
N ALA A 122 14.71 -2.73 8.21
CA ALA A 122 13.81 -3.59 8.97
C ALA A 122 12.38 -3.51 8.43
N PHE A 123 11.92 -2.29 8.12
CA PHE A 123 10.65 -2.04 7.47
C PHE A 123 10.53 -2.77 6.13
N ALA A 124 11.47 -2.51 5.21
CA ALA A 124 11.45 -3.13 3.87
C ALA A 124 11.48 -4.66 3.97
N ARG A 125 12.32 -5.23 4.85
CA ARG A 125 12.39 -6.69 5.05
C ARG A 125 11.05 -7.25 5.52
N ARG A 126 10.43 -6.67 6.57
CA ARG A 126 9.14 -7.11 7.12
C ARG A 126 8.04 -7.11 6.05
N VAL A 127 7.95 -6.02 5.31
CA VAL A 127 6.94 -5.83 4.28
C VAL A 127 7.15 -6.80 3.11
N CYS A 128 8.40 -6.94 2.62
CA CYS A 128 8.73 -7.83 1.51
C CYS A 128 8.48 -9.31 1.87
N GLU A 129 8.92 -9.76 3.05
CA GLU A 129 8.68 -11.13 3.52
C GLU A 129 7.18 -11.43 3.66
N GLY A 130 6.41 -10.46 4.15
CA GLY A 130 4.97 -10.57 4.26
C GLY A 130 4.29 -10.67 2.90
N PHE A 131 4.68 -9.82 1.97
CA PHE A 131 4.12 -9.81 0.62
C PHE A 131 4.43 -11.10 -0.15
N ILE A 132 5.63 -11.66 -0.02
CA ILE A 132 5.96 -12.97 -0.61
C ILE A 132 4.97 -14.02 -0.13
N LYS A 133 4.69 -14.09 1.18
CA LYS A 133 3.73 -15.05 1.74
C LYS A 133 2.30 -14.84 1.21
N ILE A 134 1.90 -13.58 1.02
CA ILE A 134 0.60 -13.24 0.43
C ILE A 134 0.52 -13.77 -1.00
N VAL A 135 1.48 -13.44 -1.84
CA VAL A 135 1.49 -13.85 -3.26
C VAL A 135 1.55 -15.37 -3.38
N ASP A 136 2.40 -16.04 -2.61
CA ASP A 136 2.48 -17.50 -2.58
C ASP A 136 1.15 -18.13 -2.14
N GLY A 137 0.48 -17.51 -1.17
CA GLY A 137 -0.86 -17.88 -0.72
C GLY A 137 -1.89 -17.78 -1.84
N LEU A 138 -1.93 -16.66 -2.57
CA LEU A 138 -2.84 -16.46 -3.71
C LEU A 138 -2.60 -17.50 -4.82
N ILE A 139 -1.33 -17.78 -5.13
CA ILE A 139 -0.96 -18.83 -6.11
C ILE A 139 -1.43 -20.20 -5.65
N LYS A 140 -1.20 -20.53 -4.38
CA LYS A 140 -1.57 -21.84 -3.80
C LYS A 140 -3.08 -22.07 -3.72
N THR A 141 -3.84 -21.01 -3.42
CA THR A 141 -5.32 -21.06 -3.34
C THR A 141 -6.00 -20.83 -4.68
N GLU A 142 -5.20 -20.58 -5.73
CA GLU A 142 -5.69 -20.24 -7.07
C GLU A 142 -6.59 -18.99 -7.12
N THR A 143 -6.45 -18.08 -6.16
CA THR A 143 -7.17 -16.81 -6.12
C THR A 143 -6.57 -15.85 -7.15
N ASP A 144 -7.19 -15.75 -8.30
CA ASP A 144 -6.67 -15.07 -9.49
C ASP A 144 -6.73 -13.54 -9.40
N ARG A 145 -7.61 -12.97 -8.56
CA ARG A 145 -7.74 -11.53 -8.33
C ARG A 145 -7.81 -11.23 -6.83
N ALA A 146 -6.99 -10.30 -6.35
CA ALA A 146 -7.00 -9.83 -4.97
C ALA A 146 -6.83 -8.32 -4.89
N ALA A 147 -7.44 -7.68 -3.88
CA ALA A 147 -7.14 -6.32 -3.49
C ALA A 147 -6.28 -6.34 -2.22
N ILE A 148 -5.25 -5.48 -2.17
CA ILE A 148 -4.41 -5.27 -1.00
C ILE A 148 -4.48 -3.80 -0.63
N VAL A 149 -5.10 -3.49 0.52
CA VAL A 149 -5.19 -2.12 1.04
C VAL A 149 -4.09 -1.91 2.08
N THR A 150 -3.23 -0.94 1.84
CA THR A 150 -2.07 -0.67 2.69
C THR A 150 -1.70 0.83 2.67
N HIS A 151 -0.46 1.16 2.92
CA HIS A 151 0.05 2.52 3.13
C HIS A 151 1.02 2.93 2.01
N GLY A 152 1.31 4.22 1.92
CA GLY A 152 2.21 4.76 0.91
C GLY A 152 3.62 4.20 0.99
N GLY A 153 4.22 4.16 2.19
CA GLY A 153 5.57 3.63 2.39
C GLY A 153 5.66 2.14 2.05
N VAL A 154 4.64 1.36 2.44
CA VAL A 154 4.56 -0.08 2.11
C VAL A 154 4.51 -0.28 0.59
N MET A 155 3.66 0.47 -0.12
CA MET A 155 3.57 0.38 -1.57
C MET A 155 4.88 0.71 -2.25
N MET A 156 5.51 1.83 -1.87
CA MET A 156 6.81 2.24 -2.40
C MET A 156 7.89 1.18 -2.16
N ALA A 157 7.95 0.61 -0.95
CA ALA A 157 8.91 -0.45 -0.62
C ALA A 157 8.68 -1.72 -1.48
N LEU A 158 7.42 -2.16 -1.63
CA LEU A 158 7.07 -3.33 -2.42
C LEU A 158 7.39 -3.15 -3.91
N LEU A 159 6.97 -2.03 -4.49
CA LEU A 159 7.14 -1.80 -5.93
C LEU A 159 8.60 -1.55 -6.31
N THR A 160 9.38 -0.91 -5.44
CA THR A 160 10.83 -0.77 -5.63
C THR A 160 11.54 -2.13 -5.63
N ASN A 161 11.11 -3.07 -4.77
CA ASN A 161 11.77 -4.37 -4.66
C ASN A 161 11.30 -5.37 -5.72
N PHE A 162 10.01 -5.41 -6.03
CA PHE A 162 9.40 -6.45 -6.88
C PHE A 162 8.92 -5.96 -8.24
N GLY A 163 8.63 -4.67 -8.39
CA GLY A 163 7.99 -4.09 -9.58
C GLY A 163 8.87 -4.07 -10.83
N LEU A 164 8.24 -4.29 -11.97
CA LEU A 164 8.79 -4.04 -13.28
C LEU A 164 7.83 -3.11 -14.05
N PRO A 165 8.33 -2.02 -14.69
CA PRO A 165 9.74 -1.61 -14.75
C PRO A 165 10.30 -1.25 -13.37
N GLN A 166 11.62 -1.35 -13.19
CA GLN A 166 12.25 -0.87 -11.97
C GLN A 166 12.34 0.65 -12.00
N LEU A 167 11.67 1.30 -11.04
CA LEU A 167 11.68 2.75 -10.87
C LEU A 167 12.23 3.12 -9.49
N PRO A 168 12.77 4.35 -9.35
CA PRO A 168 13.10 4.91 -8.04
C PRO A 168 11.90 4.93 -7.10
N MET A 169 12.12 4.77 -5.80
CA MET A 169 11.09 4.64 -4.78
C MET A 169 10.04 5.77 -4.83
N HIS A 170 10.46 7.01 -5.05
CA HIS A 170 9.58 8.18 -5.06
C HIS A 170 8.64 8.23 -6.28
N GLU A 171 8.92 7.49 -7.34
CA GLU A 171 8.03 7.41 -8.51
C GLU A 171 6.80 6.51 -8.27
N TRP A 172 6.81 5.74 -7.18
CA TRP A 172 5.67 4.92 -6.78
C TRP A 172 4.68 5.61 -5.85
N ILE A 173 4.82 6.95 -5.67
CA ILE A 173 3.88 7.74 -4.88
C ILE A 173 2.55 7.83 -5.61
N THR A 174 1.45 7.56 -4.89
CA THR A 174 0.09 7.62 -5.44
C THR A 174 -0.85 8.34 -4.47
N PRO A 175 -1.92 8.99 -4.95
CA PRO A 175 -2.94 9.60 -4.10
C PRO A 175 -3.65 8.57 -3.20
N ASN A 176 -4.29 9.03 -2.13
CA ASN A 176 -5.11 8.20 -1.27
C ASN A 176 -6.28 7.58 -2.04
N GLY A 177 -6.59 6.32 -1.77
CA GLY A 177 -7.59 5.53 -2.50
C GLY A 177 -7.14 5.03 -3.87
N CYS A 178 -5.98 5.46 -4.34
CA CYS A 178 -5.36 5.03 -5.60
C CYS A 178 -4.24 4.02 -5.38
N GLY A 179 -3.71 3.48 -6.47
CA GLY A 179 -2.61 2.53 -6.43
C GLY A 179 -2.26 1.98 -7.80
N TYR A 180 -1.97 0.68 -7.86
CA TYR A 180 -1.50 0.04 -9.08
C TYR A 180 -2.11 -1.34 -9.27
N THR A 181 -2.27 -1.70 -10.53
CA THR A 181 -2.60 -3.06 -10.95
C THR A 181 -1.32 -3.82 -11.22
N LEU A 182 -1.13 -4.90 -10.47
CA LEU A 182 0.04 -5.74 -10.53
C LEU A 182 -0.32 -7.08 -11.17
N ARG A 183 0.52 -7.55 -12.11
CA ARG A 183 0.40 -8.89 -12.69
C ARG A 183 1.51 -9.78 -12.18
N VAL A 184 1.13 -10.86 -11.51
CA VAL A 184 2.04 -11.92 -11.06
C VAL A 184 1.94 -13.09 -12.01
N THR A 185 3.01 -13.35 -12.72
CA THR A 185 3.17 -14.58 -13.54
C THR A 185 4.00 -15.58 -12.74
N PRO A 186 3.48 -16.79 -12.41
CA PRO A 186 4.19 -17.73 -11.55
C PRO A 186 5.63 -18.02 -11.95
N SER A 187 5.92 -18.13 -13.26
CA SER A 187 7.28 -18.36 -13.74
C SER A 187 8.25 -17.21 -13.47
N LEU A 188 7.77 -15.96 -13.53
CA LEU A 188 8.56 -14.77 -13.21
C LEU A 188 8.74 -14.64 -11.69
N TRP A 189 7.66 -14.88 -10.96
CA TRP A 189 7.65 -14.83 -9.49
C TRP A 189 8.61 -15.85 -8.86
N MET A 190 8.55 -17.10 -9.29
CA MET A 190 9.39 -18.18 -8.76
C MET A 190 10.89 -18.01 -9.08
N ARG A 191 11.25 -17.26 -10.13
CA ARG A 191 12.65 -17.03 -10.52
C ARG A 191 13.34 -15.94 -9.71
N GLY A 192 12.60 -14.95 -9.21
CA GLY A 192 13.23 -13.81 -8.55
C GLY A 192 12.25 -12.86 -7.89
N HIS A 193 11.04 -13.32 -7.57
CA HIS A 193 9.98 -12.53 -6.95
C HIS A 193 9.74 -11.20 -7.69
N LYS A 194 9.64 -11.24 -9.04
CA LYS A 194 9.30 -10.06 -9.83
C LYS A 194 7.86 -10.14 -10.32
N LEU A 195 7.24 -8.97 -10.43
CA LEU A 195 5.90 -8.77 -10.95
C LEU A 195 5.86 -7.56 -11.88
N GLU A 196 4.84 -7.50 -12.73
CA GLU A 196 4.67 -6.40 -13.67
C GLU A 196 3.66 -5.40 -13.11
N VAL A 197 4.03 -4.13 -13.08
CA VAL A 197 3.11 -3.02 -12.81
C VAL A 197 2.50 -2.63 -14.14
N ILE A 198 1.20 -2.87 -14.33
CA ILE A 198 0.56 -2.74 -15.65
C ILE A 198 -0.16 -1.41 -15.82
N TYR A 199 -0.89 -0.97 -14.81
CA TYR A 199 -1.68 0.27 -14.87
C TYR A 199 -1.76 0.92 -13.51
N GLU A 200 -2.02 2.24 -13.52
CA GLU A 200 -2.53 2.95 -12.34
C GLU A 200 -3.96 2.48 -12.04
N PHE A 201 -4.38 2.62 -10.79
CA PHE A 201 -5.65 2.13 -10.28
C PHE A 201 -6.27 3.18 -9.36
N PRO A 202 -7.60 3.40 -9.31
CA PRO A 202 -8.66 2.74 -10.07
C PRO A 202 -8.79 3.23 -11.52
N TYR A 203 -9.62 2.54 -12.31
CA TYR A 203 -9.87 2.90 -13.71
C TYR A 203 -11.05 3.85 -13.87
N GLU A 204 -11.01 4.66 -14.92
CA GLU A 204 -12.19 5.41 -15.38
C GLU A 204 -13.29 4.47 -15.85
N LYS A 205 -14.54 4.82 -15.59
CA LYS A 205 -15.69 4.14 -16.22
C LYS A 205 -15.69 4.53 -17.68
N ASN A 206 -15.30 3.62 -18.55
CA ASN A 206 -15.50 3.82 -19.99
C ASN A 206 -16.99 3.83 -20.27
N ASP A 207 -17.50 4.91 -20.85
CA ASP A 207 -18.86 4.96 -21.42
C ASP A 207 -18.91 3.98 -22.60
N GLY A 208 -19.23 2.70 -22.33
CA GLY A 208 -19.60 1.70 -23.31
C GLY A 208 -18.46 1.11 -24.15
N GLY A 209 -17.56 0.38 -23.54
CA GLY A 209 -16.60 -0.49 -24.23
C GLY A 209 -16.47 -1.82 -23.49
N GLU A 210 -16.87 -2.89 -24.15
CA GLU A 210 -16.80 -4.26 -23.66
C GLU A 210 -15.35 -4.62 -23.29
N GLU A 211 -15.19 -5.33 -22.16
CA GLU A 211 -13.94 -5.96 -21.75
C GLU A 211 -13.49 -6.94 -22.85
N GLU A 212 -12.32 -6.69 -23.47
CA GLU A 212 -11.57 -7.70 -24.21
C GLU A 212 -10.64 -8.52 -23.27
#